data_7591a09ca82c2f0c126ab5cb9425c719
#
_entry.id   7591a09ca82c2f0c126ab5cb9425c719
#
_cell.length_a   1.000
_cell.length_b   1.000
_cell.length_c   1.000
_cell.angle_alpha   90.00
_cell.angle_beta   90.00
_cell.angle_gamma   90.00
#
_symmetry.space_group_name_H-M   'P 1'
#
loop_
_entity.id
_entity.type
_entity.pdbx_description
1 polymer ?
#
loop_
_entity_poly.entity_id
_entity_poly.type
_entity_poly.pdbx_seq_one_letter_code
_entity_poly.pdbx_strand_id
1 'polypeptide(L)'
;MLTRVHTGLDAVEGVWWKPAHKAEKIWVAIAFAWCMVLFAMMPLWHWKGGQNPSGVRTRVNPKAYYARTVAFAKQYKVGTDRGLPIVAPPPGADVYLVGLTFQWYPILKLQQGKEYTLHMSALDVNHGFSLYPININFAVVPSFDYALKVTPTVAGDFRIICNEFCGIGHHTMVGRVIVVDSTGATVADNSTAHVGHGGGL
;
A
#
# COMPACT_ATOMS: atom_id res chain seq x y z
N MET A 1 -19.14 34.35 48.56
CA MET A 1 -17.76 34.30 48.04
C MET A 1 -17.62 32.96 47.30
N LEU A 2 -17.70 32.92 45.98
CA LEU A 2 -17.59 31.70 45.21
C LEU A 2 -16.12 31.35 45.10
N THR A 3 -15.70 30.30 45.77
CA THR A 3 -14.37 29.72 45.61
C THR A 3 -14.24 29.19 44.17
N ARG A 4 -13.37 29.83 43.38
CA ARG A 4 -13.00 29.41 42.06
C ARG A 4 -12.34 28.01 42.16
N VAL A 5 -12.94 26.99 41.60
CA VAL A 5 -12.33 25.66 41.48
C VAL A 5 -11.27 25.79 40.40
N HIS A 6 -9.99 25.74 40.75
CA HIS A 6 -8.90 25.69 39.78
C HIS A 6 -8.94 24.32 39.10
N THR A 7 -9.17 24.34 37.78
CA THR A 7 -9.00 23.16 36.95
C THR A 7 -7.54 23.09 36.52
N GLY A 8 -7.00 21.90 36.25
CA GLY A 8 -5.62 21.73 35.73
C GLY A 8 -5.34 22.42 34.39
N LEU A 9 -6.38 23.06 33.80
CA LEU A 9 -6.30 23.83 32.56
C LEU A 9 -6.25 25.34 32.79
N ASP A 10 -6.42 25.79 34.04
CA ASP A 10 -6.33 27.23 34.35
C ASP A 10 -4.86 27.70 34.30
N ALA A 11 -4.63 28.79 33.57
CA ALA A 11 -3.31 29.41 33.55
C ALA A 11 -2.88 29.82 34.96
N VAL A 12 -1.64 29.53 35.32
CA VAL A 12 -1.07 29.91 36.62
C VAL A 12 -1.03 31.44 36.71
N GLU A 13 -1.70 32.00 37.72
CA GLU A 13 -1.85 33.44 37.86
C GLU A 13 -0.48 34.15 37.91
N GLY A 14 -0.31 35.17 37.09
CA GLY A 14 0.86 36.07 37.07
C GLY A 14 2.14 35.49 36.44
N VAL A 15 2.11 34.28 35.87
CA VAL A 15 3.31 33.63 35.31
C VAL A 15 3.27 33.39 33.81
N TRP A 16 2.11 33.15 33.23
CA TRP A 16 1.95 32.69 31.85
C TRP A 16 2.28 33.73 30.77
N TRP A 17 2.37 35.01 31.08
CA TRP A 17 2.79 36.10 30.18
C TRP A 17 4.14 36.71 30.51
N LYS A 18 4.92 36.10 31.38
CA LYS A 18 6.29 36.57 31.56
C LYS A 18 7.06 36.45 30.24
N PRO A 19 7.86 37.46 29.87
CA PRO A 19 8.68 37.36 28.67
C PRO A 19 9.54 36.10 28.70
N ALA A 20 9.58 35.36 27.60
CA ALA A 20 10.38 34.15 27.49
C ALA A 20 11.84 34.39 27.85
N HIS A 21 12.41 33.50 28.66
CA HIS A 21 13.80 33.56 29.08
C HIS A 21 14.76 33.45 27.89
N LYS A 22 16.00 33.94 28.02
CA LYS A 22 16.98 33.86 26.91
C LYS A 22 17.19 32.42 26.40
N ALA A 23 17.30 31.47 27.33
CA ALA A 23 17.43 30.05 26.99
C ALA A 23 16.19 29.51 26.21
N GLU A 24 15.00 29.92 26.60
CA GLU A 24 13.75 29.56 25.97
C GLU A 24 13.67 30.10 24.52
N LYS A 25 14.07 31.36 24.32
CA LYS A 25 14.14 31.94 22.97
C LYS A 25 15.15 31.21 22.07
N ILE A 26 16.27 30.77 22.62
CA ILE A 26 17.29 30.02 21.86
C ILE A 26 16.75 28.67 21.42
N TRP A 27 16.18 27.89 22.32
CA TRP A 27 15.67 26.56 21.92
C TRP A 27 14.46 26.66 20.96
N VAL A 28 13.58 27.67 21.14
CA VAL A 28 12.50 27.94 20.20
C VAL A 28 13.03 28.28 18.79
N ALA A 29 14.10 29.12 18.75
CA ALA A 29 14.74 29.43 17.45
C ALA A 29 15.35 28.19 16.79
N ILE A 30 16.00 27.33 17.60
CA ILE A 30 16.56 26.04 17.09
C ILE A 30 15.43 25.14 16.59
N ALA A 31 14.36 24.97 17.36
CA ALA A 31 13.20 24.16 16.97
C ALA A 31 12.53 24.70 15.69
N PHE A 32 12.40 26.03 15.58
CA PHE A 32 11.86 26.66 14.38
C PHE A 32 12.76 26.45 13.16
N ALA A 33 14.08 26.60 13.30
CA ALA A 33 15.03 26.34 12.20
C ALA A 33 14.93 24.87 11.73
N TRP A 34 14.85 23.93 12.68
CA TRP A 34 14.68 22.51 12.36
C TRP A 34 13.33 22.24 11.68
N CYS A 35 12.26 22.85 12.17
CA CYS A 35 10.94 22.79 11.52
C CYS A 35 11.01 23.27 10.06
N MET A 36 11.72 24.36 9.78
CA MET A 36 11.89 24.87 8.41
C MET A 36 12.67 23.89 7.53
N VAL A 37 13.69 23.21 8.06
CA VAL A 37 14.43 22.15 7.36
C VAL A 37 13.47 21.01 6.97
N LEU A 38 12.72 20.49 7.93
CA LEU A 38 11.76 19.41 7.69
C LEU A 38 10.65 19.83 6.72
N PHE A 39 10.13 21.04 6.86
CA PHE A 39 9.13 21.60 5.94
C PHE A 39 9.67 21.71 4.51
N ALA A 40 10.90 22.15 4.32
CA ALA A 40 11.52 22.23 3.00
C ALA A 40 11.82 20.85 2.39
N MET A 41 12.12 19.86 3.22
CA MET A 41 12.33 18.47 2.76
C MET A 41 11.08 17.87 2.09
N MET A 42 9.87 18.19 2.55
CA MET A 42 8.63 17.63 2.02
C MET A 42 8.43 17.96 0.52
N PRO A 43 8.45 19.24 0.08
CA PRO A 43 8.35 19.56 -1.34
C PRO A 43 9.55 19.09 -2.15
N LEU A 44 10.75 19.07 -1.57
CA LEU A 44 11.94 18.54 -2.25
C LEU A 44 11.80 17.03 -2.52
N TRP A 45 11.28 16.26 -1.58
CA TRP A 45 10.99 14.84 -1.78
C TRP A 45 9.89 14.61 -2.80
N HIS A 46 8.86 15.43 -2.79
CA HIS A 46 7.80 15.35 -3.80
C HIS A 46 8.36 15.62 -5.21
N TRP A 47 9.21 16.60 -5.34
CA TRP A 47 9.79 17.01 -6.63
C TRP A 47 10.87 16.06 -7.16
N LYS A 48 11.80 15.62 -6.31
CA LYS A 48 12.92 14.75 -6.71
C LYS A 48 12.69 13.26 -6.51
N GLY A 49 11.86 12.90 -5.53
CA GLY A 49 11.74 11.51 -5.08
C GLY A 49 10.87 10.63 -5.94
N GLY A 50 9.84 11.17 -6.60
CA GLY A 50 8.86 10.36 -7.36
C GLY A 50 8.26 9.21 -6.54
N GLN A 51 8.25 9.34 -5.21
CA GLN A 51 8.14 8.22 -4.27
C GLN A 51 6.75 7.62 -4.14
N ASN A 52 5.72 8.39 -4.47
CA ASN A 52 4.36 7.86 -4.39
C ASN A 52 3.73 7.98 -5.76
N PRO A 53 3.52 6.86 -6.45
CA PRO A 53 2.66 6.88 -7.61
C PRO A 53 1.28 7.33 -7.13
N SER A 54 0.93 8.58 -7.39
CA SER A 54 -0.42 9.07 -7.16
C SER A 54 -1.33 8.42 -8.18
N GLY A 55 -2.03 7.37 -7.77
CA GLY A 55 -3.04 6.71 -8.57
C GLY A 55 -4.22 7.65 -8.83
N VAL A 56 -4.84 7.49 -9.97
CA VAL A 56 -6.11 8.14 -10.29
C VAL A 56 -7.22 7.31 -9.63
N ARG A 57 -8.15 7.99 -8.94
CA ARG A 57 -9.32 7.35 -8.35
C ARG A 57 -10.58 7.78 -9.08
N THR A 58 -11.31 6.84 -9.65
CA THR A 58 -12.58 7.06 -10.34
C THR A 58 -13.72 6.29 -9.69
N ARG A 59 -14.94 6.80 -9.79
CA ARG A 59 -16.12 6.07 -9.30
C ARG A 59 -16.52 4.98 -10.28
N VAL A 60 -16.79 3.78 -9.75
CA VAL A 60 -17.24 2.62 -10.54
C VAL A 60 -18.36 1.88 -9.80
N ASN A 61 -19.19 1.16 -10.57
CA ASN A 61 -20.11 0.21 -9.95
C ASN A 61 -19.35 -1.08 -9.59
N PRO A 62 -19.37 -1.56 -8.33
CA PRO A 62 -18.59 -2.72 -7.91
C PRO A 62 -18.89 -3.99 -8.73
N LYS A 63 -20.17 -4.25 -9.03
CA LYS A 63 -20.56 -5.43 -9.84
C LYS A 63 -20.08 -5.32 -11.28
N ALA A 64 -20.16 -4.13 -11.88
CA ALA A 64 -19.65 -3.89 -13.24
C ALA A 64 -18.12 -4.02 -13.28
N TYR A 65 -17.42 -3.52 -12.27
CA TYR A 65 -15.98 -3.68 -12.12
C TYR A 65 -15.59 -5.16 -11.99
N TYR A 66 -16.29 -5.91 -11.15
CA TYR A 66 -16.08 -7.35 -11.00
C TYR A 66 -16.29 -8.09 -12.33
N ALA A 67 -17.38 -7.79 -13.05
CA ALA A 67 -17.64 -8.39 -14.36
C ALA A 67 -16.53 -8.10 -15.38
N ARG A 68 -15.99 -6.87 -15.38
CA ARG A 68 -14.82 -6.49 -16.20
C ARG A 68 -13.57 -7.28 -15.80
N THR A 69 -13.31 -7.43 -14.51
CA THR A 69 -12.17 -8.22 -14.01
C THR A 69 -12.30 -9.69 -14.40
N VAL A 70 -13.51 -10.26 -14.37
CA VAL A 70 -13.76 -11.64 -14.82
C VAL A 70 -13.55 -11.78 -16.34
N ALA A 71 -14.01 -10.80 -17.13
CA ALA A 71 -13.78 -10.80 -18.58
C ALA A 71 -12.27 -10.71 -18.90
N PHE A 72 -11.55 -9.81 -18.23
CA PHE A 72 -10.10 -9.68 -18.30
C PHE A 72 -9.40 -11.00 -17.94
N ALA A 73 -9.83 -11.65 -16.85
CA ALA A 73 -9.25 -12.91 -16.43
C ALA A 73 -9.49 -14.04 -17.45
N LYS A 74 -10.65 -14.09 -18.11
CA LYS A 74 -10.92 -15.04 -19.19
C LYS A 74 -10.05 -14.80 -20.42
N GLN A 75 -9.86 -13.53 -20.79
CA GLN A 75 -9.10 -13.13 -21.98
C GLN A 75 -7.61 -13.48 -21.86
N TYR A 76 -7.01 -13.29 -20.71
CA TYR A 76 -5.56 -13.42 -20.50
C TYR A 76 -5.16 -14.63 -19.66
N LYS A 77 -6.08 -15.59 -19.46
CA LYS A 77 -5.79 -16.80 -18.68
C LYS A 77 -4.72 -17.65 -19.32
N VAL A 78 -3.67 -17.94 -18.56
CA VAL A 78 -2.57 -18.84 -18.96
C VAL A 78 -2.47 -20.09 -18.07
N GLY A 79 -3.16 -20.11 -16.94
CA GLY A 79 -3.13 -21.23 -16.00
C GLY A 79 -4.12 -21.05 -14.87
N THR A 80 -4.01 -21.92 -13.87
CA THR A 80 -4.84 -21.89 -12.65
C THR A 80 -3.99 -22.35 -11.49
N ASP A 81 -4.06 -21.65 -10.35
CA ASP A 81 -3.45 -22.05 -9.07
C ASP A 81 -4.50 -21.94 -7.96
N ARG A 82 -4.69 -23.01 -7.19
CA ARG A 82 -5.68 -23.09 -6.09
C ARG A 82 -7.09 -22.61 -6.48
N GLY A 83 -7.51 -22.93 -7.71
CA GLY A 83 -8.83 -22.53 -8.23
C GLY A 83 -8.88 -21.11 -8.82
N LEU A 84 -7.83 -20.31 -8.68
CA LEU A 84 -7.75 -18.96 -9.22
C LEU A 84 -7.06 -18.93 -10.58
N PRO A 85 -7.59 -18.18 -11.57
CA PRO A 85 -6.93 -18.02 -12.85
C PRO A 85 -5.61 -17.22 -12.69
N ILE A 86 -4.56 -17.70 -13.33
CA ILE A 86 -3.32 -16.94 -13.55
C ILE A 86 -3.48 -16.23 -14.89
N VAL A 87 -3.31 -14.92 -14.91
CA VAL A 87 -3.45 -14.08 -16.11
C VAL A 87 -2.13 -13.43 -16.49
N ALA A 88 -1.81 -13.44 -17.79
CA ALA A 88 -0.60 -12.84 -18.34
C ALA A 88 -0.96 -11.83 -19.44
N PRO A 89 -1.35 -10.59 -19.06
CA PRO A 89 -1.64 -9.54 -20.02
C PRO A 89 -0.35 -9.07 -20.73
N PRO A 90 -0.45 -8.52 -21.96
CA PRO A 90 0.70 -7.97 -22.66
C PRO A 90 1.22 -6.71 -21.95
N PRO A 91 2.50 -6.35 -22.13
CA PRO A 91 3.08 -5.08 -21.67
C PRO A 91 2.25 -3.88 -22.12
N GLY A 92 2.10 -2.88 -21.24
CA GLY A 92 1.31 -1.68 -21.47
C GLY A 92 -0.20 -1.84 -21.28
N ALA A 93 -0.67 -3.05 -20.98
CA ALA A 93 -2.11 -3.30 -20.78
C ALA A 93 -2.62 -2.75 -19.44
N ASP A 94 -3.92 -2.48 -19.41
CA ASP A 94 -4.66 -2.30 -18.17
C ASP A 94 -4.87 -3.67 -17.51
N VAL A 95 -4.51 -3.76 -16.24
CA VAL A 95 -4.53 -4.98 -15.42
C VAL A 95 -5.54 -4.81 -14.30
N TYR A 96 -6.52 -5.69 -14.21
CA TYR A 96 -7.60 -5.57 -13.23
C TYR A 96 -7.44 -6.57 -12.09
N LEU A 97 -7.54 -6.05 -10.85
CA LEU A 97 -7.51 -6.80 -9.61
C LEU A 97 -8.70 -6.40 -8.75
N VAL A 98 -9.41 -7.38 -8.18
CA VAL A 98 -10.53 -7.11 -7.27
C VAL A 98 -10.34 -7.83 -5.94
N GLY A 99 -10.59 -7.10 -4.85
CA GLY A 99 -10.71 -7.64 -3.51
C GLY A 99 -12.11 -8.19 -3.26
N LEU A 100 -12.18 -9.40 -2.72
CA LEU A 100 -13.38 -10.10 -2.28
C LEU A 100 -13.10 -10.64 -0.88
N THR A 101 -14.10 -10.89 -0.08
CA THR A 101 -13.97 -11.54 1.22
C THR A 101 -13.72 -13.05 1.05
N PHE A 102 -12.58 -13.59 1.27
CA PHE A 102 -11.26 -13.17 1.74
C PHE A 102 -10.22 -13.49 0.67
N GLN A 103 -10.32 -12.89 -0.51
CA GLN A 103 -9.59 -13.31 -1.69
C GLN A 103 -9.22 -12.11 -2.57
N TRP A 104 -8.04 -12.16 -3.18
CA TRP A 104 -7.65 -11.32 -4.32
C TRP A 104 -7.83 -12.09 -5.63
N TYR A 105 -8.47 -11.50 -6.62
CA TYR A 105 -8.77 -12.13 -7.90
C TYR A 105 -8.44 -11.18 -9.07
N PRO A 106 -7.77 -11.66 -10.14
CA PRO A 106 -7.09 -12.93 -10.34
C PRO A 106 -5.64 -12.93 -9.79
N ILE A 107 -4.87 -14.02 -10.05
CA ILE A 107 -3.41 -14.02 -9.88
C ILE A 107 -2.79 -13.34 -11.09
N LEU A 108 -1.95 -12.35 -10.87
CA LEU A 108 -1.31 -11.59 -11.94
C LEU A 108 0.06 -12.18 -12.27
N LYS A 109 0.34 -12.40 -13.57
CA LYS A 109 1.66 -12.76 -14.09
C LYS A 109 2.14 -11.64 -15.01
N LEU A 110 3.15 -10.88 -14.57
CA LEU A 110 3.66 -9.68 -15.22
C LEU A 110 5.09 -9.89 -15.70
N GLN A 111 5.55 -9.10 -16.66
CA GLN A 111 6.94 -9.14 -17.14
C GLN A 111 7.79 -8.09 -16.45
N GLN A 112 9.00 -8.46 -16.04
CA GLN A 112 9.97 -7.57 -15.46
C GLN A 112 10.33 -6.43 -16.43
N GLY A 113 10.46 -5.21 -15.90
CA GLY A 113 10.84 -4.02 -16.66
C GLY A 113 9.77 -3.49 -17.62
N LYS A 114 8.54 -4.04 -17.57
CA LYS A 114 7.42 -3.56 -18.40
C LYS A 114 6.42 -2.78 -17.57
N GLU A 115 5.93 -1.65 -18.11
CA GLU A 115 4.91 -0.83 -17.47
C GLU A 115 3.52 -1.46 -17.67
N TYR A 116 2.68 -1.37 -16.64
CA TYR A 116 1.27 -1.75 -16.63
C TYR A 116 0.47 -0.69 -15.87
N THR A 117 -0.81 -0.53 -16.22
CA THR A 117 -1.75 0.23 -15.39
C THR A 117 -2.54 -0.75 -14.53
N LEU A 118 -2.21 -0.80 -13.24
CA LEU A 118 -2.91 -1.66 -12.28
C LEU A 118 -4.16 -0.96 -11.78
N HIS A 119 -5.33 -1.51 -12.11
CA HIS A 119 -6.64 -1.13 -11.62
C HIS A 119 -7.03 -2.00 -10.43
N MET A 120 -7.45 -1.39 -9.34
CA MET A 120 -7.85 -2.07 -8.11
C MET A 120 -9.18 -1.57 -7.60
N SER A 121 -10.07 -2.48 -7.23
CA SER A 121 -11.35 -2.19 -6.57
C SER A 121 -11.75 -3.30 -5.61
N ALA A 122 -12.75 -3.07 -4.80
CA ALA A 122 -13.39 -4.08 -3.96
C ALA A 122 -14.83 -4.32 -4.39
N LEU A 123 -15.31 -5.56 -4.25
CA LEU A 123 -16.70 -5.89 -4.57
C LEU A 123 -17.63 -5.68 -3.37
N ASP A 124 -17.17 -5.97 -2.16
CA ASP A 124 -17.96 -6.16 -0.94
C ASP A 124 -17.63 -5.14 0.16
N VAL A 125 -16.49 -5.27 0.80
CA VAL A 125 -16.04 -4.42 1.91
C VAL A 125 -14.70 -3.77 1.60
N ASN A 126 -14.22 -2.92 2.49
CA ASN A 126 -12.88 -2.35 2.37
C ASN A 126 -11.82 -3.43 2.58
N HIS A 127 -10.79 -3.41 1.73
CA HIS A 127 -9.61 -4.25 1.84
C HIS A 127 -8.34 -3.38 1.80
N GLY A 128 -7.28 -3.82 2.46
CA GLY A 128 -5.98 -3.18 2.35
C GLY A 128 -5.12 -3.91 1.31
N PHE A 129 -4.68 -3.22 0.26
CA PHE A 129 -3.74 -3.77 -0.70
C PHE A 129 -2.32 -3.42 -0.27
N SER A 130 -1.57 -4.41 0.18
CA SER A 130 -0.14 -4.29 0.50
C SER A 130 0.65 -5.31 -0.31
N LEU A 131 1.48 -4.83 -1.22
CA LEU A 131 2.31 -5.70 -2.08
C LEU A 131 3.69 -5.89 -1.44
N TYR A 132 3.85 -7.03 -0.77
CA TYR A 132 5.10 -7.35 -0.08
C TYR A 132 6.16 -7.94 -1.05
N PRO A 133 7.45 -7.53 -0.95
CA PRO A 133 8.04 -6.58 0.01
C PRO A 133 8.08 -5.12 -0.46
N ILE A 134 7.30 -4.76 -1.47
CA ILE A 134 7.29 -3.43 -2.06
C ILE A 134 6.50 -2.47 -1.16
N ASN A 135 6.93 -1.22 -1.05
CA ASN A 135 6.24 -0.20 -0.27
C ASN A 135 5.03 0.39 -1.05
N ILE A 136 4.09 -0.48 -1.45
CA ILE A 136 2.82 -0.07 -2.04
C ILE A 136 1.70 -0.51 -1.10
N ASN A 137 0.94 0.47 -0.59
CA ASN A 137 -0.13 0.23 0.37
C ASN A 137 -1.31 1.16 0.08
N PHE A 138 -2.50 0.58 -0.16
CA PHE A 138 -3.71 1.31 -0.47
C PHE A 138 -4.91 0.71 0.26
N ALA A 139 -5.79 1.58 0.77
CA ALA A 139 -7.15 1.16 1.12
C ALA A 139 -7.97 1.03 -0.18
N VAL A 140 -8.39 -0.19 -0.50
CA VAL A 140 -9.22 -0.50 -1.66
C VAL A 140 -10.68 -0.53 -1.23
N VAL A 141 -11.40 0.53 -1.60
CA VAL A 141 -12.78 0.77 -1.15
C VAL A 141 -13.76 0.40 -2.27
N PRO A 142 -14.89 -0.27 -1.97
CA PRO A 142 -15.94 -0.51 -2.95
C PRO A 142 -16.41 0.78 -3.62
N SER A 143 -16.85 0.68 -4.86
CA SER A 143 -17.31 1.81 -5.70
C SER A 143 -16.21 2.77 -6.17
N PHE A 144 -14.94 2.43 -5.95
CA PHE A 144 -13.82 3.19 -6.51
C PHE A 144 -12.84 2.26 -7.23
N ASP A 145 -12.40 2.71 -8.41
CA ASP A 145 -11.29 2.13 -9.15
C ASP A 145 -10.04 2.96 -8.88
N TYR A 146 -8.99 2.32 -8.38
CA TYR A 146 -7.69 2.92 -8.13
C TYR A 146 -6.74 2.48 -9.24
N ALA A 147 -6.44 3.38 -10.17
CA ALA A 147 -5.52 3.12 -11.27
C ALA A 147 -4.11 3.60 -10.94
N LEU A 148 -3.14 2.73 -11.04
CA LEU A 148 -1.75 2.95 -10.66
C LEU A 148 -0.82 2.41 -11.73
N LYS A 149 0.14 3.22 -12.21
CA LYS A 149 1.21 2.74 -13.07
C LYS A 149 2.24 1.98 -12.27
N VAL A 150 2.53 0.75 -12.67
CA VAL A 150 3.50 -0.13 -12.03
C VAL A 150 4.48 -0.69 -13.07
N THR A 151 5.76 -0.69 -12.71
CA THR A 151 6.82 -1.34 -13.49
C THR A 151 7.58 -2.28 -12.58
N PRO A 152 7.31 -3.61 -12.63
CA PRO A 152 8.04 -4.56 -11.81
C PRO A 152 9.52 -4.55 -12.17
N THR A 153 10.41 -4.33 -11.20
CA THR A 153 11.86 -4.24 -11.42
C THR A 153 12.60 -5.53 -11.09
N VAL A 154 11.97 -6.43 -10.35
CA VAL A 154 12.57 -7.70 -9.89
C VAL A 154 11.64 -8.84 -10.25
N ALA A 155 12.18 -9.91 -10.87
CA ALA A 155 11.44 -11.14 -11.10
C ALA A 155 11.29 -11.92 -9.78
N GLY A 156 10.13 -12.54 -9.58
CA GLY A 156 9.84 -13.28 -8.34
C GLY A 156 8.36 -13.56 -8.15
N ASP A 157 8.05 -14.13 -6.99
CA ASP A 157 6.69 -14.44 -6.53
C ASP A 157 6.34 -13.57 -5.33
N PHE A 158 5.51 -12.57 -5.55
CA PHE A 158 5.16 -11.54 -4.57
C PHE A 158 3.78 -11.78 -3.99
N ARG A 159 3.58 -11.39 -2.73
CA ARG A 159 2.33 -11.55 -2.02
C ARG A 159 1.58 -10.24 -1.89
N ILE A 160 0.27 -10.28 -2.13
CA ILE A 160 -0.66 -9.21 -1.80
C ILE A 160 -1.26 -9.56 -0.45
N ILE A 161 -0.98 -8.78 0.57
CA ILE A 161 -1.50 -9.00 1.92
C ILE A 161 -2.62 -8.00 2.16
N CYS A 162 -3.78 -8.48 2.62
CA CYS A 162 -4.83 -7.60 3.09
C CYS A 162 -4.44 -7.10 4.48
N ASN A 163 -4.26 -5.79 4.66
CA ASN A 163 -3.87 -5.17 5.93
C ASN A 163 -4.96 -4.24 6.52
N GLU A 164 -6.17 -4.28 5.96
CA GLU A 164 -7.38 -3.65 6.51
C GLU A 164 -8.35 -4.74 6.94
N PHE A 165 -8.84 -4.69 8.19
CA PHE A 165 -9.74 -5.71 8.70
C PHE A 165 -11.03 -5.80 7.87
N CYS A 166 -11.19 -6.91 7.15
CA CYS A 166 -12.31 -7.18 6.25
C CYS A 166 -13.26 -8.30 6.73
N GLY A 167 -13.09 -8.79 7.95
CA GLY A 167 -13.93 -9.84 8.55
C GLY A 167 -13.13 -10.98 9.18
N ILE A 168 -13.82 -12.05 9.61
CA ILE A 168 -13.24 -13.14 10.43
C ILE A 168 -12.09 -13.86 9.70
N GLY A 169 -12.15 -14.01 8.37
CA GLY A 169 -11.10 -14.64 7.54
C GLY A 169 -10.01 -13.69 7.06
N HIS A 170 -9.96 -12.45 7.54
CA HIS A 170 -9.00 -11.42 7.13
C HIS A 170 -7.54 -11.91 7.09
N HIS A 171 -7.12 -12.66 8.10
CA HIS A 171 -5.76 -13.19 8.21
C HIS A 171 -5.38 -14.21 7.13
N THR A 172 -6.36 -14.77 6.40
CA THR A 172 -6.14 -15.72 5.30
C THR A 172 -6.12 -15.04 3.94
N MET A 173 -6.48 -13.76 3.86
CA MET A 173 -6.61 -13.02 2.60
C MET A 173 -5.24 -12.63 2.04
N VAL A 174 -4.65 -13.55 1.28
CA VAL A 174 -3.36 -13.38 0.60
C VAL A 174 -3.54 -13.60 -0.89
N GLY A 175 -3.18 -12.60 -1.69
CA GLY A 175 -3.12 -12.68 -3.15
C GLY A 175 -1.69 -12.93 -3.65
N ARG A 176 -1.54 -12.95 -4.99
CA ARG A 176 -0.27 -13.29 -5.63
C ARG A 176 -0.03 -12.47 -6.89
N VAL A 177 1.21 -11.98 -7.02
CA VAL A 177 1.74 -11.38 -8.24
C VAL A 177 3.03 -12.11 -8.62
N ILE A 178 3.05 -12.70 -9.79
CA ILE A 178 4.19 -13.41 -10.34
C ILE A 178 4.87 -12.49 -11.34
N VAL A 179 6.14 -12.18 -11.15
CA VAL A 179 6.93 -11.40 -12.10
C VAL A 179 7.94 -12.32 -12.76
N VAL A 180 7.89 -12.39 -14.08
CA VAL A 180 8.81 -13.20 -14.88
C VAL A 180 9.85 -12.31 -15.57
N ASP A 181 11.07 -12.82 -15.73
CA ASP A 181 12.12 -12.18 -16.50
C ASP A 181 11.88 -12.25 -18.01
N SER A 182 12.83 -11.79 -18.80
CA SER A 182 12.77 -11.82 -20.27
C SER A 182 12.75 -13.25 -20.85
N THR A 183 13.15 -14.27 -20.08
CA THR A 183 13.13 -15.68 -20.49
C THR A 183 11.83 -16.38 -20.10
N GLY A 184 10.94 -15.69 -19.34
CA GLY A 184 9.71 -16.26 -18.82
C GLY A 184 9.88 -17.04 -17.52
N ALA A 185 11.10 -17.05 -16.94
CA ALA A 185 11.39 -17.69 -15.68
C ALA A 185 11.03 -16.77 -14.50
N THR A 186 10.54 -17.38 -13.42
CA THR A 186 10.53 -16.76 -12.09
C THR A 186 11.83 -17.12 -11.42
N VAL A 187 12.49 -16.15 -10.75
CA VAL A 187 13.60 -16.50 -9.85
C VAL A 187 13.00 -17.39 -8.76
N ALA A 188 13.46 -18.63 -8.67
CA ALA A 188 13.04 -19.55 -7.62
C ALA A 188 13.33 -18.89 -6.27
N ASP A 189 12.35 -18.94 -5.38
CA ASP A 189 12.47 -18.42 -4.02
C ASP A 189 13.62 -19.14 -3.29
N ASN A 190 14.76 -18.47 -3.13
CA ASN A 190 15.87 -18.92 -2.30
C ASN A 190 15.58 -18.75 -0.79
N SER A 191 14.34 -18.45 -0.40
CA SER A 191 13.95 -18.21 1.00
C SER A 191 13.81 -19.50 1.84
N THR A 192 13.96 -20.69 1.24
CA THR A 192 13.97 -21.95 2.01
C THR A 192 15.34 -22.33 2.59
N ALA A 193 16.39 -21.50 2.40
CA ALA A 193 17.74 -21.84 2.82
C ALA A 193 18.15 -21.40 4.24
N HIS A 194 17.28 -20.79 5.04
CA HIS A 194 17.62 -20.37 6.41
C HIS A 194 16.53 -20.65 7.45
N VAL A 195 16.19 -21.93 7.65
CA VAL A 195 15.77 -22.45 8.96
C VAL A 195 16.41 -23.81 9.15
N GLY A 196 17.73 -23.80 9.29
CA GLY A 196 18.46 -24.87 9.92
C GLY A 196 18.28 -24.75 11.42
N HIS A 197 17.31 -25.44 11.99
CA HIS A 197 17.30 -25.73 13.42
C HIS A 197 18.51 -26.57 13.75
N GLY A 198 19.56 -25.95 14.27
CA GLY A 198 20.60 -26.61 15.04
C GLY A 198 20.00 -27.09 16.35
N GLY A 199 19.43 -28.26 16.36
CA GLY A 199 19.22 -29.00 17.59
C GLY A 199 20.52 -29.67 17.97
N GLY A 200 20.95 -29.51 19.22
CA GLY A 200 22.12 -30.21 19.73
C GLY A 200 22.44 -29.82 21.17
N LEU A 201 21.98 -30.66 22.11
CA LEU A 201 22.35 -30.84 23.52
C LEU A 201 21.89 -29.80 24.51
#